data_24e97aba8c6dfb35abd43ed6fcbed8bd
#
_entry.id   24e97aba8c6dfb35abd43ed6fcbed8bd
#
_cell.length_a   1.000
_cell.length_b   1.000
_cell.length_c   1.000
_cell.angle_alpha   90.00
_cell.angle_beta   90.00
_cell.angle_gamma   90.00
#
_symmetry.space_group_name_H-M   'P 1'
#
loop_
_entity.id
_entity.type
_entity.pdbx_description
1 polymer ?
#
loop_
_entity_poly.entity_id
_entity_poly.type
_entity_poly.pdbx_seq_one_letter_code
_entity_poly.pdbx_strand_id
1 'polypeptide(L)'
;IPYSVELKLKNGNIYAYFAIEEEYPEVKITKEKGVIGIDINAYPDNISWAEVDEKGNLIGYGSITMPELASGNKDKREYFRWQYAHEIVKIAKQKRKAIVIEGLEIKDKGKRGDFSGRKSRRIRHNFSYKSILSKIKTLAKREEIEVIEVDPYYTSIIGMLKYAPQHMITKD
;
A
#
# COMPACT_ATOMS: atom_id res chain seq x y z
N ILE A 1 2.71 -23.48 17.91
CA ILE A 1 2.48 -22.02 17.68
C ILE A 1 1.78 -21.51 18.92
N PRO A 2 2.35 -20.55 19.67
CA PRO A 2 1.68 -19.97 20.82
C PRO A 2 0.44 -19.20 20.37
N TYR A 3 -0.64 -19.34 21.11
CA TYR A 3 -1.87 -18.60 20.86
C TYR A 3 -2.49 -18.12 22.16
N SER A 4 -3.26 -17.04 22.10
CA SER A 4 -4.09 -16.58 23.21
C SER A 4 -5.56 -16.51 22.77
N VAL A 5 -6.45 -16.74 23.73
CA VAL A 5 -7.89 -16.63 23.52
C VAL A 5 -8.46 -15.67 24.54
N GLU A 6 -9.16 -14.64 24.09
CA GLU A 6 -9.90 -13.71 24.93
C GLU A 6 -11.39 -13.82 24.65
N LEU A 7 -12.19 -14.02 25.69
CA LEU A 7 -13.64 -14.02 25.60
C LEU A 7 -14.21 -12.68 26.04
N LYS A 8 -15.04 -12.06 25.21
CA LYS A 8 -15.73 -10.80 25.51
C LYS A 8 -17.23 -10.93 25.37
N LEU A 9 -17.97 -10.52 26.40
CA LEU A 9 -19.41 -10.35 26.31
C LEU A 9 -19.72 -8.94 25.77
N LYS A 10 -20.43 -8.85 24.64
CA LYS A 10 -20.82 -7.59 24.02
C LYS A 10 -22.25 -7.68 23.48
N ASN A 11 -23.12 -6.80 23.97
CA ASN A 11 -24.54 -6.76 23.56
C ASN A 11 -25.26 -8.11 23.69
N GLY A 12 -25.02 -8.87 24.76
CA GLY A 12 -25.61 -10.20 24.99
C GLY A 12 -24.99 -11.35 24.21
N ASN A 13 -24.03 -11.09 23.31
CA ASN A 13 -23.31 -12.10 22.55
C ASN A 13 -21.91 -12.32 23.10
N ILE A 14 -21.43 -13.56 23.07
CA ILE A 14 -20.07 -13.94 23.45
C ILE A 14 -19.21 -13.94 22.19
N TYR A 15 -18.11 -13.19 22.21
CA TYR A 15 -17.11 -13.14 21.16
C TYR A 15 -15.84 -13.81 21.65
N ALA A 16 -15.26 -14.70 20.84
CA ALA A 16 -13.95 -15.27 21.06
C ALA A 16 -12.93 -14.60 20.13
N TYR A 17 -11.88 -14.03 20.70
CA TYR A 17 -10.76 -13.45 19.96
C TYR A 17 -9.58 -14.39 20.07
N PHE A 18 -9.06 -14.82 18.92
CA PHE A 18 -7.88 -15.65 18.85
C PHE A 18 -6.72 -14.79 18.35
N ALA A 19 -5.64 -14.70 19.12
CA ALA A 19 -4.39 -14.11 18.66
C ALA A 19 -3.34 -15.22 18.52
N ILE A 20 -2.73 -15.27 17.33
CA ILE A 20 -1.71 -16.25 16.97
C ILE A 20 -0.45 -15.47 16.66
N GLU A 21 0.68 -15.86 17.25
CA GLU A 21 1.97 -15.30 16.92
C GLU A 21 2.47 -15.95 15.64
N GLU A 22 2.77 -15.14 14.63
CA GLU A 22 3.25 -15.59 13.32
C GLU A 22 4.71 -15.20 13.17
N GLU A 23 5.58 -16.19 12.98
CA GLU A 23 6.96 -15.96 12.59
C GLU A 23 7.02 -15.71 11.09
N TYR A 24 7.62 -14.59 10.69
CA TYR A 24 7.81 -14.28 9.29
C TYR A 24 9.11 -14.92 8.80
N PRO A 25 9.13 -15.45 7.57
CA PRO A 25 10.35 -15.97 6.95
C PRO A 25 11.37 -14.84 6.71
N GLU A 26 12.63 -15.23 6.57
CA GLU A 26 13.69 -14.30 6.18
C GLU A 26 13.47 -13.75 4.78
N VAL A 27 13.86 -12.48 4.58
CA VAL A 27 13.75 -11.81 3.29
C VAL A 27 14.72 -12.44 2.29
N LYS A 28 14.20 -12.83 1.11
CA LYS A 28 14.99 -13.40 0.00
C LYS A 28 14.98 -12.54 -1.27
N ILE A 29 13.93 -11.74 -1.44
CA ILE A 29 13.80 -10.84 -2.58
C ILE A 29 14.13 -9.43 -2.10
N THR A 30 15.32 -8.96 -2.45
CA THR A 30 15.90 -7.68 -2.04
C THR A 30 15.94 -6.69 -3.21
N LYS A 31 16.36 -5.46 -2.93
CA LYS A 31 16.54 -4.39 -3.94
C LYS A 31 17.68 -4.63 -4.93
N GLU A 32 18.51 -5.65 -4.76
CA GLU A 32 19.68 -5.90 -5.61
C GLU A 32 19.34 -6.03 -7.09
N LYS A 33 18.17 -6.58 -7.42
CA LYS A 33 17.68 -6.70 -8.81
C LYS A 33 16.80 -5.53 -9.26
N GLY A 34 16.80 -4.43 -8.53
CA GLY A 34 15.92 -3.31 -8.72
C GLY A 34 14.65 -3.38 -7.87
N VAL A 35 13.70 -2.49 -8.11
CA VAL A 35 12.52 -2.31 -7.26
C VAL A 35 11.25 -2.08 -8.05
N ILE A 36 10.11 -2.31 -7.39
CA ILE A 36 8.78 -1.86 -7.81
C ILE A 36 8.39 -0.70 -6.89
N GLY A 37 8.40 0.52 -7.42
CA GLY A 37 7.87 1.70 -6.73
C GLY A 37 6.36 1.75 -6.86
N ILE A 38 5.66 2.13 -5.78
CA ILE A 38 4.19 2.18 -5.72
C ILE A 38 3.76 3.55 -5.24
N ASP A 39 2.82 4.14 -5.97
CA ASP A 39 2.09 5.35 -5.61
C ASP A 39 0.58 5.06 -5.60
N ILE A 40 -0.10 5.49 -4.53
CA ILE A 40 -1.54 5.30 -4.37
C ILE A 40 -2.25 6.63 -4.52
N ASN A 41 -3.07 6.75 -5.56
CA ASN A 41 -3.77 7.97 -5.91
C ASN A 41 -5.24 7.95 -5.47
N ALA A 42 -5.71 9.12 -4.99
CA ALA A 42 -7.06 9.31 -4.46
C ALA A 42 -8.13 9.51 -5.51
N TYR A 43 -7.75 9.97 -6.68
CA TYR A 43 -8.67 10.24 -7.76
C TYR A 43 -7.93 10.28 -9.10
N PRO A 44 -8.32 9.41 -10.03
CA PRO A 44 -9.16 8.22 -9.80
C PRO A 44 -8.49 7.27 -8.80
N ASP A 45 -9.30 6.54 -8.01
CA ASP A 45 -8.76 5.55 -7.06
C ASP A 45 -7.95 4.50 -7.82
N ASN A 46 -6.62 4.64 -7.80
CA ASN A 46 -5.71 3.72 -8.46
C ASN A 46 -4.41 3.53 -7.69
N ILE A 47 -3.73 2.42 -7.95
CA ILE A 47 -2.34 2.18 -7.56
C ILE A 47 -1.52 2.24 -8.85
N SER A 48 -0.64 3.21 -8.94
CA SER A 48 0.37 3.26 -9.99
C SER A 48 1.63 2.53 -9.52
N TRP A 49 2.26 1.77 -10.41
CA TRP A 49 3.52 1.11 -10.13
C TRP A 49 4.53 1.35 -11.24
N ALA A 50 5.79 1.42 -10.86
CA ALA A 50 6.92 1.57 -11.77
C ALA A 50 8.01 0.55 -11.42
N GLU A 51 8.52 -0.14 -12.42
CA GLU A 51 9.60 -1.10 -12.31
C GLU A 51 10.93 -0.44 -12.68
N VAL A 52 11.89 -0.53 -11.79
CA VAL A 52 13.24 -0.01 -11.98
C VAL A 52 14.24 -1.17 -11.94
N ASP A 53 15.25 -1.12 -12.81
CA ASP A 53 16.33 -2.08 -12.79
C ASP A 53 17.38 -1.78 -11.69
N GLU A 54 18.42 -2.59 -11.58
CA GLU A 54 19.53 -2.43 -10.62
C GLU A 54 20.32 -1.13 -10.82
N LYS A 55 20.29 -0.54 -12.02
CA LYS A 55 20.95 0.72 -12.37
C LYS A 55 20.07 1.94 -12.19
N GLY A 56 18.81 1.75 -11.78
CA GLY A 56 17.83 2.79 -11.60
C GLY A 56 17.17 3.27 -12.89
N ASN A 57 17.19 2.47 -13.96
CA ASN A 57 16.45 2.77 -15.18
C ASN A 57 15.03 2.26 -15.09
N LEU A 58 14.06 3.03 -15.56
CA LEU A 58 12.67 2.61 -15.67
C LEU A 58 12.55 1.59 -16.81
N ILE A 59 12.06 0.39 -16.50
CA ILE A 59 11.90 -0.73 -17.46
C ILE A 59 10.46 -1.19 -17.63
N GLY A 60 9.55 -0.72 -16.78
CA GLY A 60 8.13 -1.03 -16.90
C GLY A 60 7.29 -0.17 -15.97
N TYR A 61 6.02 -0.02 -16.28
CA TYR A 61 5.06 0.67 -15.43
C TYR A 61 3.65 0.20 -15.70
N GLY A 62 2.72 0.53 -14.83
CA GLY A 62 1.30 0.25 -14.99
C GLY A 62 0.46 0.82 -13.87
N SER A 63 -0.84 0.58 -13.95
CA SER A 63 -1.78 1.00 -12.92
C SER A 63 -2.85 -0.04 -12.69
N ILE A 64 -3.38 -0.07 -11.46
CA ILE A 64 -4.48 -0.91 -11.03
C ILE A 64 -5.58 0.03 -10.56
N THR A 65 -6.72 0.04 -11.24
CA THR A 65 -7.89 0.83 -10.81
C THR A 65 -8.61 0.12 -9.67
N MET A 66 -9.15 0.89 -8.72
CA MET A 66 -9.77 0.37 -7.50
C MET A 66 -11.23 0.82 -7.34
N PRO A 67 -12.12 0.56 -8.34
CA PRO A 67 -13.48 1.09 -8.33
C PRO A 67 -14.32 0.57 -7.14
N GLU A 68 -14.02 -0.62 -6.62
CA GLU A 68 -14.76 -1.23 -5.51
C GLU A 68 -14.55 -0.50 -4.18
N LEU A 69 -13.49 0.32 -4.07
CA LEU A 69 -13.25 1.13 -2.87
C LEU A 69 -14.25 2.29 -2.73
N ALA A 70 -14.99 2.63 -3.81
CA ALA A 70 -16.11 3.56 -3.76
C ALA A 70 -17.39 2.96 -3.16
N SER A 71 -17.45 1.64 -2.94
CA SER A 71 -18.60 0.96 -2.34
C SER A 71 -18.95 1.50 -0.95
N GLY A 72 -20.25 1.66 -0.66
CA GLY A 72 -20.75 1.99 0.68
C GLY A 72 -20.52 0.88 1.71
N ASN A 73 -20.40 -0.39 1.30
CA ASN A 73 -20.21 -1.54 2.17
C ASN A 73 -18.76 -1.60 2.68
N LYS A 74 -18.58 -1.59 4.01
CA LYS A 74 -17.27 -1.62 4.68
C LYS A 74 -16.55 -2.95 4.44
N ASP A 75 -17.25 -4.06 4.53
CA ASP A 75 -16.64 -5.39 4.44
C ASP A 75 -16.21 -5.67 3.00
N LYS A 76 -17.01 -5.24 2.02
CA LYS A 76 -16.64 -5.28 0.60
C LYS A 76 -15.36 -4.47 0.33
N ARG A 77 -15.28 -3.22 0.84
CA ARG A 77 -14.04 -2.41 0.70
C ARG A 77 -12.84 -3.08 1.35
N GLU A 78 -13.01 -3.69 2.53
CA GLU A 78 -11.92 -4.36 3.24
C GLU A 78 -11.43 -5.59 2.46
N TYR A 79 -12.33 -6.39 1.92
CA TYR A 79 -12.00 -7.50 1.04
C TYR A 79 -11.17 -7.05 -0.17
N PHE A 80 -11.62 -6.02 -0.89
CA PHE A 80 -10.91 -5.53 -2.08
C PHE A 80 -9.55 -4.89 -1.76
N ARG A 81 -9.38 -4.25 -0.60
CA ARG A 81 -8.04 -3.78 -0.17
C ARG A 81 -7.03 -4.92 -0.07
N TRP A 82 -7.46 -6.08 0.41
CA TRP A 82 -6.62 -7.28 0.41
C TRP A 82 -6.33 -7.77 -1.02
N GLN A 83 -7.33 -7.79 -1.91
CA GLN A 83 -7.14 -8.21 -3.29
C GLN A 83 -6.12 -7.33 -4.01
N TYR A 84 -6.22 -6.02 -3.90
CA TYR A 84 -5.27 -5.08 -4.50
C TYR A 84 -3.86 -5.22 -3.91
N ALA A 85 -3.75 -5.43 -2.61
CA ALA A 85 -2.45 -5.68 -1.98
C ALA A 85 -1.83 -7.00 -2.49
N HIS A 86 -2.62 -8.05 -2.66
CA HIS A 86 -2.17 -9.32 -3.26
C HIS A 86 -1.68 -9.12 -4.70
N GLU A 87 -2.38 -8.33 -5.50
CA GLU A 87 -2.01 -8.06 -6.89
C GLU A 87 -0.63 -7.39 -6.99
N ILE A 88 -0.37 -6.38 -6.16
CA ILE A 88 0.92 -5.71 -6.10
C ILE A 88 2.03 -6.67 -5.66
N VAL A 89 1.81 -7.42 -4.59
CA VAL A 89 2.82 -8.36 -4.08
C VAL A 89 3.09 -9.47 -5.10
N LYS A 90 2.06 -9.92 -5.83
CA LYS A 90 2.20 -10.88 -6.94
C LYS A 90 3.09 -10.32 -8.05
N ILE A 91 2.90 -9.05 -8.46
CA ILE A 91 3.76 -8.39 -9.46
C ILE A 91 5.22 -8.38 -8.98
N ALA A 92 5.47 -7.94 -7.75
CA ALA A 92 6.82 -7.88 -7.18
C ALA A 92 7.47 -9.27 -7.10
N LYS A 93 6.72 -10.28 -6.67
CA LYS A 93 7.18 -11.68 -6.59
C LYS A 93 7.56 -12.24 -7.96
N GLN A 94 6.69 -12.04 -8.98
CA GLN A 94 6.94 -12.49 -10.35
C GLN A 94 8.20 -11.86 -10.95
N LYS A 95 8.41 -10.59 -10.66
CA LYS A 95 9.57 -9.82 -11.14
C LYS A 95 10.80 -10.01 -10.25
N ARG A 96 10.67 -10.65 -9.09
CA ARG A 96 11.72 -10.87 -8.09
C ARG A 96 12.39 -9.57 -7.65
N LYS A 97 11.59 -8.55 -7.33
CA LYS A 97 12.03 -7.20 -6.95
C LYS A 97 11.44 -6.79 -5.61
N ALA A 98 12.21 -6.00 -4.86
CA ALA A 98 11.71 -5.34 -3.64
C ALA A 98 10.61 -4.34 -3.96
N ILE A 99 9.79 -4.04 -2.97
CA ILE A 99 8.72 -3.04 -3.08
C ILE A 99 9.17 -1.75 -2.40
N VAL A 100 9.02 -0.62 -3.08
CA VAL A 100 9.23 0.72 -2.53
C VAL A 100 7.89 1.43 -2.39
N ILE A 101 7.63 1.96 -1.21
CA ILE A 101 6.41 2.71 -0.88
C ILE A 101 6.77 4.06 -0.25
N GLU A 102 5.87 5.02 -0.35
CA GLU A 102 6.01 6.28 0.37
C GLU A 102 5.74 6.11 1.87
N GLY A 103 6.62 6.66 2.69
CA GLY A 103 6.45 6.78 4.14
C GLY A 103 5.45 7.90 4.46
N LEU A 104 4.15 7.59 4.48
CA LEU A 104 3.11 8.56 4.78
C LEU A 104 3.04 8.87 6.29
N GLU A 105 3.80 9.85 6.75
CA GLU A 105 3.58 10.49 8.05
C GLU A 105 2.36 11.41 7.99
N ILE A 106 1.22 10.97 8.49
CA ILE A 106 0.07 11.86 8.68
C ILE A 106 0.26 12.62 9.99
N LYS A 107 0.81 13.83 9.91
CA LYS A 107 1.01 14.74 11.07
C LYS A 107 -0.29 15.35 11.60
N ASP A 108 -1.41 15.29 10.88
CA ASP A 108 -2.68 15.88 11.28
C ASP A 108 -3.68 14.83 11.79
N LYS A 109 -3.71 14.64 13.08
CA LYS A 109 -4.93 14.20 13.78
C LYS A 109 -5.89 15.40 13.76
N GLY A 110 -6.69 15.53 12.70
CA GLY A 110 -7.71 16.58 12.62
C GLY A 110 -8.53 16.61 13.92
N LYS A 111 -8.71 17.80 14.50
CA LYS A 111 -9.53 17.99 15.69
C LYS A 111 -10.90 17.34 15.45
N ARG A 112 -11.37 16.51 16.38
CA ARG A 112 -12.73 15.96 16.36
C ARG A 112 -13.71 17.13 16.24
N GLY A 113 -14.50 17.15 15.16
CA GLY A 113 -15.58 18.11 15.00
C GLY A 113 -15.71 18.83 13.65
N ASP A 114 -14.71 18.78 12.78
CA ASP A 114 -14.79 19.44 11.47
C ASP A 114 -15.08 18.45 10.35
N PHE A 115 -16.37 18.18 10.10
CA PHE A 115 -16.86 17.22 9.10
C PHE A 115 -17.23 17.87 7.76
N SER A 116 -16.69 19.03 7.43
CA SER A 116 -16.99 19.69 6.16
C SER A 116 -16.37 18.96 4.95
N GLY A 117 -17.19 18.59 4.01
CA GLY A 117 -17.04 17.79 2.79
C GLY A 117 -15.65 17.43 2.23
N ARG A 118 -14.76 18.41 1.96
CA ARG A 118 -13.44 18.16 1.37
C ARG A 118 -12.45 17.53 2.37
N LYS A 119 -12.45 17.99 3.62
CA LYS A 119 -11.56 17.51 4.68
C LYS A 119 -11.90 16.09 5.10
N SER A 120 -13.20 15.77 5.22
CA SER A 120 -13.68 14.41 5.52
C SER A 120 -13.37 13.41 4.39
N ARG A 121 -13.42 13.84 3.11
CA ARG A 121 -12.97 13.02 1.98
C ARG A 121 -11.47 12.73 2.07
N ARG A 122 -10.63 13.76 2.30
CA ARG A 122 -9.17 13.61 2.43
C ARG A 122 -8.78 12.68 3.58
N ILE A 123 -9.45 12.78 4.74
CA ILE A 123 -9.21 11.88 5.90
C ILE A 123 -9.60 10.43 5.56
N ARG A 124 -10.73 10.20 4.89
CA ARG A 124 -11.17 8.86 4.49
C ARG A 124 -10.22 8.23 3.46
N HIS A 125 -9.75 9.01 2.50
CA HIS A 125 -8.76 8.56 1.52
C HIS A 125 -7.45 8.17 2.19
N ASN A 126 -6.88 9.03 3.03
CA ASN A 126 -5.65 8.74 3.77
C ASN A 126 -5.77 7.47 4.62
N PHE A 127 -6.94 7.21 5.23
CA PHE A 127 -7.18 5.99 5.99
C PHE A 127 -7.21 4.74 5.08
N SER A 128 -7.81 4.84 3.90
CA SER A 128 -7.81 3.75 2.90
C SER A 128 -6.40 3.39 2.43
N TYR A 129 -5.55 4.37 2.17
CA TYR A 129 -4.17 4.15 1.71
C TYR A 129 -3.31 3.48 2.76
N LYS A 130 -3.34 3.97 4.00
CA LYS A 130 -2.62 3.32 5.11
C LYS A 130 -3.02 1.86 5.24
N SER A 131 -4.31 1.57 5.09
CA SER A 131 -4.81 0.21 5.16
C SER A 131 -4.25 -0.67 4.03
N ILE A 132 -4.18 -0.17 2.79
CA ILE A 132 -3.61 -0.91 1.66
C ILE A 132 -2.10 -1.10 1.86
N LEU A 133 -1.37 -0.04 2.21
CA LEU A 133 0.08 -0.11 2.45
C LEU A 133 0.42 -1.09 3.58
N SER A 134 -0.35 -1.09 4.68
CA SER A 134 -0.18 -2.05 5.77
C SER A 134 -0.37 -3.50 5.30
N LYS A 135 -1.36 -3.75 4.43
CA LYS A 135 -1.60 -5.07 3.85
C LYS A 135 -0.49 -5.50 2.90
N ILE A 136 0.01 -4.58 2.07
CA ILE A 136 1.18 -4.85 1.21
C ILE A 136 2.39 -5.24 2.05
N LYS A 137 2.68 -4.51 3.15
CA LYS A 137 3.78 -4.84 4.06
C LYS A 137 3.61 -6.23 4.69
N THR A 138 2.40 -6.56 5.14
CA THR A 138 2.11 -7.89 5.75
C THR A 138 2.30 -9.01 4.74
N LEU A 139 1.74 -8.86 3.53
CA LEU A 139 1.85 -9.87 2.48
C LEU A 139 3.27 -10.01 1.94
N ALA A 140 3.99 -8.89 1.75
CA ALA A 140 5.36 -8.90 1.29
C ALA A 140 6.28 -9.66 2.27
N LYS A 141 6.10 -9.48 3.59
CA LYS A 141 6.82 -10.23 4.62
C LYS A 141 6.58 -11.75 4.50
N ARG A 142 5.33 -12.17 4.29
CA ARG A 142 4.97 -13.59 4.08
C ARG A 142 5.58 -14.17 2.81
N GLU A 143 5.76 -13.34 1.79
CA GLU A 143 6.32 -13.72 0.49
C GLU A 143 7.83 -13.47 0.40
N GLU A 144 8.51 -13.23 1.54
CA GLU A 144 9.97 -13.06 1.64
C GLU A 144 10.49 -11.85 0.83
N ILE A 145 9.65 -10.81 0.63
CA ILE A 145 9.94 -9.61 -0.16
C ILE A 145 10.28 -8.44 0.75
N GLU A 146 11.40 -7.78 0.49
CA GLU A 146 11.80 -6.53 1.15
C GLU A 146 10.82 -5.40 0.80
N VAL A 147 10.41 -4.64 1.83
CA VAL A 147 9.63 -3.40 1.64
C VAL A 147 10.43 -2.23 2.19
N ILE A 148 10.70 -1.26 1.33
CA ILE A 148 11.49 -0.06 1.63
C ILE A 148 10.55 1.13 1.69
N GLU A 149 10.59 1.88 2.79
CA GLU A 149 9.87 3.14 2.93
C GLU A 149 10.79 4.30 2.57
N VAL A 150 10.33 5.15 1.65
CA VAL A 150 11.07 6.35 1.24
C VAL A 150 10.30 7.62 1.64
N ASP A 151 11.04 8.68 1.91
CA ASP A 151 10.46 9.98 2.17
C ASP A 151 9.81 10.52 0.88
N PRO A 152 8.56 11.03 0.93
CA PRO A 152 7.86 11.55 -0.25
C PRO A 152 8.45 12.86 -0.80
N TYR A 153 9.41 13.49 -0.10
CA TYR A 153 10.01 14.73 -0.55
C TYR A 153 10.76 14.56 -1.87
N TYR A 154 10.46 15.44 -2.83
CA TYR A 154 11.11 15.53 -4.16
C TYR A 154 10.84 14.37 -5.13
N THR A 155 10.06 13.35 -4.78
CA THR A 155 9.78 12.21 -5.68
C THR A 155 9.18 12.65 -7.01
N SER A 156 8.24 13.60 -7.01
CA SER A 156 7.64 14.18 -8.23
C SER A 156 8.65 14.95 -9.09
N ILE A 157 9.59 15.68 -8.46
CA ILE A 157 10.62 16.44 -9.19
C ILE A 157 11.62 15.48 -9.84
N ILE A 158 12.04 14.45 -9.12
CA ILE A 158 12.94 13.41 -9.65
C ILE A 158 12.27 12.68 -10.81
N GLY A 159 10.99 12.33 -10.67
CA GLY A 159 10.19 11.71 -11.73
C GLY A 159 10.18 12.58 -13.00
N MET A 160 9.90 13.87 -12.85
CA MET A 160 9.83 14.81 -13.95
C MET A 160 11.20 15.06 -14.62
N LEU A 161 12.27 15.21 -13.85
CA LEU A 161 13.58 15.57 -14.39
C LEU A 161 14.37 14.36 -14.93
N LYS A 162 14.26 13.20 -14.28
CA LYS A 162 15.04 12.01 -14.63
C LYS A 162 14.30 11.07 -15.57
N TYR A 163 13.03 10.76 -15.28
CA TYR A 163 12.32 9.68 -15.97
C TYR A 163 11.40 10.15 -17.10
N ALA A 164 10.70 11.28 -16.93
CA ALA A 164 9.80 11.78 -17.97
C ALA A 164 10.50 12.06 -19.31
N PRO A 165 11.71 12.69 -19.34
CA PRO A 165 12.43 12.91 -20.60
C PRO A 165 12.86 11.61 -21.28
N GLN A 166 13.20 10.56 -20.51
CA GLN A 166 13.64 9.27 -21.06
C GLN A 166 12.52 8.51 -21.77
N HIS A 167 11.27 8.74 -21.38
CA HIS A 167 10.10 8.03 -21.88
C HIS A 167 9.13 8.90 -22.66
N MET A 168 9.48 10.16 -22.96
CA MET A 168 8.59 11.16 -23.59
C MET A 168 7.23 11.26 -22.89
N ILE A 169 7.22 11.04 -21.58
CA ILE A 169 5.99 11.16 -20.78
C ILE A 169 5.81 12.63 -20.43
N THR A 170 4.79 13.25 -21.00
CA THR A 170 4.36 14.60 -20.60
C THR A 170 3.51 14.50 -19.34
N LYS A 171 3.63 15.48 -18.47
CA LYS A 171 2.75 15.62 -17.32
C LYS A 171 1.52 16.37 -17.79
N ASP A 172 0.41 15.68 -18.00
CA ASP A 172 -0.92 16.27 -18.15
C ASP A 172 -1.54 16.60 -16.80
#